data_4e378be6ee450a16ae6786f352297263
#
_entry.id   4e378be6ee450a16ae6786f352297263
#
_cell.length_a   1.000
_cell.length_b   1.000
_cell.length_c   1.000
_cell.angle_alpha   90.00
_cell.angle_beta   90.00
_cell.angle_gamma   90.00
#
_symmetry.space_group_name_H-M   'P 1'
#
loop_
_entity.id
_entity.type
_entity.pdbx_description
1 polymer ?
#
loop_
_entity_poly.entity_id
_entity_poly.type
_entity_poly.pdbx_seq_one_letter_code
_entity_poly.pdbx_strand_id
1 'polypeptide(L)'
;METVILGHTPCTLRHTFDRRVRRSRKIRWFTDAEFRYMDWSGLQPSSVVLLRPLYVEELTLRDCTPALDSFGILSGTYRIDLSGIMTDNLVPLAGCHNLMELDLSGARIKPAVIDKYLTSIVEHYGNRRNCRMTLPTAPTGTYKEPGRDETTGRYRITSGMEAVWVILHEESWNEGGAWEFIINNKIYTV
;
A
#
# COMPACT_ATOMS: atom_id res chain seq x y z
N MET A 1 -2.19 28.15 -8.91
CA MET A 1 -2.91 27.08 -8.19
C MET A 1 -3.80 26.42 -9.23
N GLU A 2 -3.38 25.27 -9.74
CA GLU A 2 -4.24 24.54 -10.69
C GLU A 2 -5.15 23.61 -9.91
N THR A 3 -6.45 23.79 -10.10
CA THR A 3 -7.49 22.92 -9.54
C THR A 3 -7.98 22.03 -10.67
N VAL A 4 -7.78 20.73 -10.55
CA VAL A 4 -8.36 19.77 -11.49
C VAL A 4 -9.76 19.45 -11.00
N ILE A 5 -10.76 19.94 -11.73
CA ILE A 5 -12.17 19.59 -11.51
C ILE A 5 -12.48 18.43 -12.45
N LEU A 6 -12.64 17.24 -11.90
CA LEU A 6 -13.15 16.11 -12.65
C LEU A 6 -14.67 16.09 -12.47
N GLY A 7 -15.39 16.47 -13.51
CA GLY A 7 -16.85 16.46 -13.51
C GLY A 7 -17.40 15.03 -13.39
N HIS A 8 -18.66 14.91 -12.98
CA HIS A 8 -19.40 13.66 -12.97
C HIS A 8 -19.50 13.08 -14.39
N THR A 9 -18.60 12.17 -14.73
CA THR A 9 -18.78 11.30 -15.88
C THR A 9 -18.90 9.89 -15.35
N PRO A 10 -20.05 9.23 -15.52
CA PRO A 10 -20.19 7.87 -15.08
C PRO A 10 -19.20 7.00 -15.85
N CYS A 11 -18.37 6.30 -15.09
CA CYS A 11 -17.54 5.18 -15.54
C CYS A 11 -16.58 5.48 -16.69
N THR A 12 -15.56 6.25 -16.47
CA THR A 12 -14.34 6.03 -17.23
C THR A 12 -13.59 4.87 -16.60
N LEU A 13 -13.50 3.76 -17.32
CA LEU A 13 -12.79 2.57 -16.90
C LEU A 13 -11.30 2.86 -16.60
N ARG A 14 -10.80 3.99 -17.03
CA ARG A 14 -9.40 4.38 -16.91
C ARG A 14 -9.26 5.89 -16.71
N HIS A 15 -8.50 6.30 -15.71
CA HIS A 15 -8.10 7.69 -15.49
C HIS A 15 -6.58 7.85 -15.55
N THR A 16 -6.11 8.81 -16.34
CA THR A 16 -4.71 9.22 -16.39
C THR A 16 -4.62 10.73 -16.39
N PHE A 17 -3.61 11.29 -15.74
CA PHE A 17 -3.34 12.72 -15.86
C PHE A 17 -2.59 13.04 -17.14
N ASP A 18 -2.97 14.15 -17.77
CA ASP A 18 -2.19 14.68 -18.89
C ASP A 18 -0.82 15.24 -18.42
N ARG A 19 0.04 15.53 -19.38
CA ARG A 19 1.41 16.00 -19.12
C ARG A 19 1.47 17.32 -18.35
N ARG A 20 0.44 18.18 -18.43
CA ARG A 20 0.38 19.48 -17.75
C ARG A 20 0.05 19.27 -16.27
N VAL A 21 -0.91 18.44 -15.99
CA VAL A 21 -1.33 18.11 -14.62
C VAL A 21 -0.19 17.42 -13.86
N ARG A 22 0.59 16.55 -14.51
CA ARG A 22 1.75 15.88 -13.91
C ARG A 22 2.82 16.84 -13.36
N ARG A 23 2.84 18.09 -13.80
CA ARG A 23 3.75 19.14 -13.33
C ARG A 23 3.16 20.05 -12.26
N SER A 24 1.90 19.85 -11.90
CA SER A 24 1.21 20.65 -10.89
C SER A 24 1.78 20.40 -9.51
N ARG A 25 2.01 21.48 -8.75
CA ARG A 25 2.52 21.36 -7.36
C ARG A 25 1.47 20.90 -6.38
N LYS A 26 0.18 21.12 -6.69
CA LYS A 26 -0.95 20.75 -5.83
C LYS A 26 -2.06 20.14 -6.67
N ILE A 27 -2.54 18.99 -6.22
CA ILE A 27 -3.70 18.31 -6.80
C ILE A 27 -4.78 18.28 -5.73
N ARG A 28 -6.02 18.60 -6.10
CA ARG A 28 -7.21 18.45 -5.27
C ARG A 28 -8.19 17.52 -5.97
N TRP A 29 -8.63 16.50 -5.26
CA TRP A 29 -9.60 15.54 -5.73
C TRP A 29 -10.97 15.82 -5.14
N PHE A 30 -12.00 15.98 -5.96
CA PHE A 30 -13.35 16.40 -5.55
C PHE A 30 -14.46 15.44 -5.93
N THR A 31 -14.16 14.41 -6.70
CA THR A 31 -15.21 13.56 -7.27
C THR A 31 -15.39 12.29 -6.44
N ASP A 32 -16.62 11.77 -6.40
CA ASP A 32 -16.99 10.46 -5.88
C ASP A 32 -17.03 9.40 -7.02
N ALA A 33 -16.48 9.71 -8.20
CA ALA A 33 -16.45 8.78 -9.31
C ALA A 33 -15.62 7.53 -8.99
N GLU A 34 -16.14 6.39 -9.42
CA GLU A 34 -15.46 5.10 -9.30
C GLU A 34 -14.64 4.83 -10.55
N PHE A 35 -13.43 4.33 -10.37
CA PHE A 35 -12.53 3.97 -11.45
C PHE A 35 -12.09 2.53 -11.31
N ARG A 36 -12.04 1.83 -12.42
CA ARG A 36 -11.42 0.51 -12.43
C ARG A 36 -9.89 0.63 -12.41
N TYR A 37 -9.35 1.55 -13.19
CA TYR A 37 -7.92 1.74 -13.32
C TYR A 37 -7.54 3.20 -13.28
N MET A 38 -6.54 3.54 -12.46
CA MET A 38 -6.01 4.88 -12.35
C MET A 38 -4.49 4.87 -12.40
N ASP A 39 -3.92 5.58 -13.37
CA ASP A 39 -2.48 5.72 -13.55
C ASP A 39 -2.05 7.18 -13.30
N TRP A 40 -1.39 7.37 -12.20
CA TRP A 40 -0.80 8.64 -11.77
C TRP A 40 0.72 8.62 -11.77
N SER A 41 1.33 7.74 -12.56
CA SER A 41 2.79 7.60 -12.65
C SER A 41 3.47 8.91 -13.00
N GLY A 42 4.59 9.17 -12.35
CA GLY A 42 5.40 10.37 -12.55
C GLY A 42 4.77 11.68 -12.06
N LEU A 43 3.70 11.61 -11.25
CA LEU A 43 3.21 12.77 -10.54
C LEU A 43 4.23 13.23 -9.50
N GLN A 44 4.55 14.52 -9.51
CA GLN A 44 5.45 15.15 -8.55
C GLN A 44 4.78 16.33 -7.82
N PRO A 45 3.53 16.22 -7.37
CA PRO A 45 2.93 17.28 -6.59
C PRO A 45 3.57 17.33 -5.21
N SER A 46 3.78 18.51 -4.68
CA SER A 46 4.16 18.68 -3.28
C SER A 46 3.04 18.28 -2.31
N SER A 47 1.81 18.23 -2.81
CA SER A 47 0.67 17.69 -2.06
C SER A 47 -0.45 17.19 -2.98
N VAL A 48 -1.07 16.08 -2.57
CA VAL A 48 -2.34 15.60 -3.10
C VAL A 48 -3.35 15.67 -1.97
N VAL A 49 -4.42 16.41 -2.17
CA VAL A 49 -5.47 16.56 -1.16
C VAL A 49 -6.73 15.88 -1.68
N LEU A 50 -7.15 14.84 -1.00
CA LEU A 50 -8.41 14.17 -1.27
C LEU A 50 -9.50 14.84 -0.42
N LEU A 51 -10.41 15.55 -1.08
CA LEU A 51 -11.60 16.14 -0.44
C LEU A 51 -12.77 15.15 -0.46
N ARG A 52 -12.63 14.06 -1.19
CA ARG A 52 -13.53 12.91 -1.26
C ARG A 52 -12.71 11.62 -1.26
N PRO A 53 -13.26 10.50 -0.78
CA PRO A 53 -12.61 9.21 -0.89
C PRO A 53 -12.22 8.88 -2.33
N LEU A 54 -11.13 8.17 -2.50
CA LEU A 54 -10.68 7.69 -3.81
C LEU A 54 -11.17 6.25 -4.00
N TYR A 55 -12.11 6.06 -4.95
CA TYR A 55 -12.65 4.75 -5.30
C TYR A 55 -11.96 4.24 -6.57
N VAL A 56 -11.05 3.30 -6.41
CA VAL A 56 -10.29 2.72 -7.52
C VAL A 56 -9.96 1.26 -7.23
N GLU A 57 -10.11 0.39 -8.24
CA GLU A 57 -9.76 -1.03 -8.13
C GLU A 57 -8.24 -1.25 -8.27
N GLU A 58 -7.64 -0.64 -9.28
CA GLU A 58 -6.20 -0.72 -9.57
C GLU A 58 -5.58 0.68 -9.63
N LEU A 59 -4.60 0.96 -8.77
CA LEU A 59 -3.91 2.24 -8.68
C LEU A 59 -2.42 2.10 -9.01
N THR A 60 -1.94 2.90 -9.95
CA THR A 60 -0.51 2.98 -10.30
C THR A 60 0.04 4.37 -9.98
N LEU A 61 1.09 4.41 -9.18
CA LEU A 61 1.79 5.61 -8.72
C LEU A 61 3.31 5.47 -8.89
N ARG A 62 3.77 4.93 -10.01
CA ARG A 62 5.20 4.72 -10.29
C ARG A 62 5.96 6.03 -10.24
N ASP A 63 7.15 6.00 -9.65
CA ASP A 63 8.07 7.15 -9.61
C ASP A 63 7.43 8.45 -9.07
N CYS A 64 6.45 8.31 -8.20
CA CYS A 64 5.80 9.43 -7.53
C CYS A 64 6.41 9.73 -6.17
N THR A 65 6.12 10.93 -5.65
CA THR A 65 6.44 11.34 -4.28
C THR A 65 5.17 11.80 -3.53
N PRO A 66 4.03 11.07 -3.61
CA PRO A 66 2.82 11.51 -2.93
C PRO A 66 2.95 11.31 -1.42
N ALA A 67 2.34 12.18 -0.65
CA ALA A 67 2.06 11.92 0.74
C ALA A 67 0.93 10.88 0.81
N LEU A 68 1.24 9.64 1.16
CA LEU A 68 0.24 8.56 1.22
C LEU A 68 -0.89 8.85 2.21
N ASP A 69 -0.61 9.60 3.26
CA ASP A 69 -1.63 10.06 4.22
C ASP A 69 -2.76 10.84 3.56
N SER A 70 -2.48 11.46 2.40
CA SER A 70 -3.46 12.24 1.64
C SER A 70 -4.41 11.39 0.82
N PHE A 71 -4.14 10.10 0.63
CA PHE A 71 -5.01 9.22 -0.17
C PHE A 71 -6.19 8.67 0.65
N GLY A 72 -6.23 8.91 1.96
CA GLY A 72 -7.30 8.42 2.81
C GLY A 72 -7.39 6.89 2.79
N ILE A 73 -8.59 6.37 3.02
CA ILE A 73 -8.86 4.94 2.91
C ILE A 73 -9.16 4.63 1.45
N LEU A 74 -8.31 3.84 0.80
CA LEU A 74 -8.55 3.30 -0.53
C LEU A 74 -9.53 2.13 -0.40
N SER A 75 -10.82 2.40 -0.55
CA SER A 75 -11.85 1.38 -0.46
C SER A 75 -11.98 0.64 -1.79
N GLY A 76 -12.06 -0.69 -1.72
CA GLY A 76 -12.22 -1.54 -2.91
C GLY A 76 -10.96 -1.74 -3.75
N THR A 77 -9.84 -1.10 -3.41
CA THR A 77 -8.59 -1.25 -4.15
C THR A 77 -7.96 -2.61 -3.86
N TYR A 78 -7.74 -3.40 -4.92
CA TYR A 78 -7.13 -4.71 -4.80
C TYR A 78 -5.70 -4.78 -5.37
N ARG A 79 -5.28 -3.83 -6.21
CA ARG A 79 -3.91 -3.73 -6.73
C ARG A 79 -3.37 -2.33 -6.59
N ILE A 80 -2.16 -2.21 -6.04
CA ILE A 80 -1.41 -0.94 -5.95
C ILE A 80 0.01 -1.15 -6.46
N ASP A 81 0.40 -0.37 -7.47
CA ASP A 81 1.77 -0.31 -7.97
C ASP A 81 2.42 1.01 -7.51
N LEU A 82 3.34 0.88 -6.59
CA LEU A 82 4.17 1.95 -6.01
C LEU A 82 5.65 1.78 -6.39
N SER A 83 5.94 1.11 -7.50
CA SER A 83 7.32 0.90 -7.93
C SER A 83 8.05 2.23 -8.13
N GLY A 84 9.29 2.30 -7.67
CA GLY A 84 10.11 3.51 -7.75
C GLY A 84 9.68 4.67 -6.85
N ILE A 85 8.63 4.52 -6.02
CA ILE A 85 8.15 5.57 -5.11
C ILE A 85 9.22 5.95 -4.07
N MET A 86 9.16 7.19 -3.61
CA MET A 86 9.88 7.64 -2.43
C MET A 86 8.90 8.07 -1.35
N THR A 87 8.89 7.36 -0.22
CA THR A 87 8.03 7.67 0.92
C THR A 87 8.71 7.29 2.24
N ASP A 88 8.33 7.96 3.30
CA ASP A 88 8.73 7.68 4.67
C ASP A 88 7.59 7.10 5.52
N ASN A 89 6.41 6.88 4.92
CA ASN A 89 5.26 6.32 5.61
C ASN A 89 4.43 5.43 4.67
N LEU A 90 4.29 4.15 5.05
CA LEU A 90 3.42 3.17 4.38
C LEU A 90 2.21 2.77 5.23
N VAL A 91 2.17 3.20 6.50
CA VAL A 91 1.13 2.78 7.45
C VAL A 91 -0.29 3.02 6.95
N PRO A 92 -0.62 4.11 6.22
CA PRO A 92 -1.96 4.29 5.67
C PRO A 92 -2.44 3.15 4.77
N LEU A 93 -1.52 2.42 4.11
CA LEU A 93 -1.87 1.25 3.30
C LEU A 93 -2.33 0.06 4.15
N ALA A 94 -2.04 0.04 5.44
CA ALA A 94 -2.51 -1.01 6.34
C ALA A 94 -4.06 -1.02 6.45
N GLY A 95 -4.73 0.07 6.13
CA GLY A 95 -6.19 0.13 6.01
C GLY A 95 -6.78 -0.48 4.73
N CYS A 96 -5.95 -0.82 3.75
CA CYS A 96 -6.41 -1.38 2.47
C CYS A 96 -6.68 -2.89 2.60
N HIS A 97 -7.80 -3.27 3.21
CA HIS A 97 -8.11 -4.67 3.52
C HIS A 97 -8.41 -5.56 2.31
N ASN A 98 -8.79 -4.95 1.18
CA ASN A 98 -9.05 -5.67 -0.07
C ASN A 98 -7.80 -5.84 -0.95
N LEU A 99 -6.65 -5.34 -0.51
CA LEU A 99 -5.42 -5.37 -1.27
C LEU A 99 -4.93 -6.80 -1.47
N MET A 100 -4.77 -7.20 -2.73
CA MET A 100 -4.30 -8.53 -3.16
C MET A 100 -2.91 -8.47 -3.80
N GLU A 101 -2.50 -7.29 -4.29
CA GLU A 101 -1.18 -7.09 -4.88
C GLU A 101 -0.63 -5.71 -4.53
N LEU A 102 0.59 -5.68 -3.99
CA LEU A 102 1.35 -4.46 -3.72
C LEU A 102 2.75 -4.60 -4.30
N ASP A 103 3.07 -3.74 -5.26
CA ASP A 103 4.42 -3.66 -5.84
C ASP A 103 5.15 -2.41 -5.32
N LEU A 104 6.23 -2.64 -4.58
CA LEU A 104 7.17 -1.63 -4.07
C LEU A 104 8.55 -1.78 -4.72
N SER A 105 8.68 -2.50 -5.82
CA SER A 105 9.97 -2.74 -6.48
C SER A 105 10.67 -1.43 -6.83
N GLY A 106 11.98 -1.36 -6.60
CA GLY A 106 12.77 -0.16 -6.87
C GLY A 106 12.41 1.08 -6.02
N ALA A 107 11.45 0.97 -5.09
CA ALA A 107 11.09 2.09 -4.22
C ALA A 107 12.22 2.45 -3.26
N ARG A 108 12.36 3.75 -2.97
CA ARG A 108 13.37 4.28 -2.04
C ARG A 108 12.78 4.43 -0.66
N ILE A 109 12.70 3.31 0.04
CA ILE A 109 12.06 3.20 1.35
C ILE A 109 13.03 2.60 2.34
N LYS A 110 13.14 3.20 3.53
CA LYS A 110 14.01 2.66 4.59
C LYS A 110 13.40 1.38 5.19
N PRO A 111 14.20 0.38 5.57
CA PRO A 111 13.70 -0.84 6.20
C PRO A 111 12.75 -0.59 7.39
N ALA A 112 13.07 0.39 8.25
CA ALA A 112 12.23 0.73 9.40
C ALA A 112 10.81 1.23 9.02
N VAL A 113 10.62 1.78 7.82
CA VAL A 113 9.30 2.19 7.32
C VAL A 113 8.50 0.95 6.89
N ILE A 114 9.18 -0.02 6.28
CA ILE A 114 8.60 -1.30 5.92
C ILE A 114 8.21 -2.08 7.19
N ASP A 115 9.10 -2.11 8.20
CA ASP A 115 8.83 -2.76 9.49
C ASP A 115 7.55 -2.20 10.14
N LYS A 116 7.43 -0.88 10.20
CA LYS A 116 6.23 -0.22 10.72
C LYS A 116 4.96 -0.63 9.99
N TYR A 117 5.01 -0.68 8.68
CA TYR A 117 3.87 -1.08 7.85
C TYR A 117 3.47 -2.54 8.11
N LEU A 118 4.43 -3.46 8.10
CA LEU A 118 4.19 -4.89 8.34
C LEU A 118 3.66 -5.13 9.76
N THR A 119 4.23 -4.47 10.77
CA THR A 119 3.75 -4.53 12.15
C THR A 119 2.33 -4.00 12.25
N SER A 120 2.02 -2.89 11.58
CA SER A 120 0.66 -2.33 11.53
C SER A 120 -0.35 -3.28 10.88
N ILE A 121 0.05 -4.07 9.88
CA ILE A 121 -0.80 -5.12 9.31
C ILE A 121 -1.14 -6.16 10.39
N VAL A 122 -0.16 -6.62 11.15
CA VAL A 122 -0.39 -7.62 12.21
C VAL A 122 -1.26 -7.07 13.34
N GLU A 123 -1.01 -5.85 13.77
CA GLU A 123 -1.77 -5.20 14.86
C GLU A 123 -3.23 -4.94 14.49
N HIS A 124 -3.50 -4.66 13.21
CA HIS A 124 -4.82 -4.26 12.71
C HIS A 124 -5.30 -5.18 11.58
N TYR A 125 -5.10 -6.48 11.74
CA TYR A 125 -5.34 -7.43 10.64
C TYR A 125 -6.77 -7.36 10.05
N GLY A 126 -7.80 -7.56 10.85
CA GLY A 126 -9.24 -7.42 10.56
C GLY A 126 -9.68 -7.83 9.14
N ASN A 127 -10.12 -9.08 8.94
CA ASN A 127 -10.73 -9.61 7.69
C ASN A 127 -10.04 -9.18 6.38
N ARG A 128 -8.71 -9.18 6.38
CA ARG A 128 -7.90 -8.79 5.25
C ARG A 128 -7.83 -9.91 4.21
N ARG A 129 -7.74 -9.54 2.93
CA ARG A 129 -7.42 -10.49 1.86
C ARG A 129 -5.94 -10.83 1.86
N ASN A 130 -5.61 -12.02 1.38
CA ASN A 130 -4.24 -12.44 1.12
C ASN A 130 -3.62 -11.55 0.06
N CYS A 131 -2.36 -11.21 0.24
CA CYS A 131 -1.69 -10.26 -0.61
C CYS A 131 -0.32 -10.78 -1.06
N ARG A 132 -0.03 -10.55 -2.34
CA ARG A 132 1.32 -10.68 -2.89
C ARG A 132 2.01 -9.33 -2.77
N MET A 133 3.11 -9.27 -2.00
CA MET A 133 3.86 -8.04 -1.78
C MET A 133 5.29 -8.16 -2.32
N THR A 134 5.66 -7.26 -3.23
CA THR A 134 7.06 -7.10 -3.66
C THR A 134 7.70 -5.97 -2.88
N LEU A 135 8.65 -6.29 -2.01
CA LEU A 135 9.35 -5.32 -1.17
C LEU A 135 10.66 -4.87 -1.82
N PRO A 136 11.03 -3.57 -1.72
CA PRO A 136 12.21 -3.00 -2.39
C PRO A 136 13.52 -3.42 -1.71
N THR A 137 13.44 -3.78 -0.44
CA THR A 137 14.57 -4.23 0.40
C THR A 137 14.04 -5.12 1.52
N ALA A 138 14.93 -5.87 2.13
CA ALA A 138 14.55 -6.69 3.28
C ALA A 138 14.13 -5.81 4.48
N PRO A 139 13.02 -6.14 5.14
CA PRO A 139 12.71 -5.65 6.47
C PRO A 139 13.83 -6.00 7.46
N THR A 140 13.85 -5.35 8.62
CA THR A 140 14.87 -5.66 9.63
C THR A 140 14.63 -7.00 10.31
N GLY A 141 15.69 -7.54 10.91
CA GLY A 141 15.65 -8.74 11.71
C GLY A 141 15.80 -10.04 10.91
N THR A 142 15.48 -11.14 11.55
CA THR A 142 15.59 -12.48 10.99
C THR A 142 14.21 -13.10 10.83
N TYR A 143 14.00 -13.83 9.74
CA TYR A 143 12.78 -14.59 9.51
C TYR A 143 12.68 -15.76 10.50
N LYS A 144 11.88 -15.60 11.53
CA LYS A 144 11.65 -16.58 12.59
C LYS A 144 10.35 -16.28 13.31
N GLU A 145 9.83 -17.24 14.05
CA GLU A 145 8.72 -17.04 14.97
C GLU A 145 9.11 -16.01 16.05
N PRO A 146 8.32 -14.95 16.24
CA PRO A 146 8.53 -14.04 17.36
C PRO A 146 8.09 -14.67 18.68
N GLY A 147 8.65 -14.16 19.78
CA GLY A 147 8.18 -14.52 21.10
C GLY A 147 6.70 -14.14 21.31
N ARG A 148 6.05 -14.79 22.27
CA ARG A 148 4.69 -14.45 22.68
C ARG A 148 4.69 -13.82 24.07
N ASP A 149 3.73 -12.95 24.29
CA ASP A 149 3.43 -12.43 25.61
C ASP A 149 2.79 -13.54 26.45
N GLU A 150 3.39 -13.86 27.60
CA GLU A 150 2.92 -14.95 28.48
C GLU A 150 1.51 -14.75 29.03
N THR A 151 1.10 -13.49 29.20
CA THR A 151 -0.20 -13.15 29.77
C THR A 151 -1.30 -13.12 28.73
N THR A 152 -1.01 -12.55 27.55
CA THR A 152 -2.02 -12.31 26.51
C THR A 152 -1.96 -13.33 25.37
N GLY A 153 -0.87 -14.10 25.25
CA GLY A 153 -0.60 -15.01 24.14
C GLY A 153 -0.29 -14.30 22.80
N ARG A 154 -0.28 -12.98 22.79
CA ARG A 154 -0.03 -12.19 21.57
C ARG A 154 1.44 -12.22 21.17
N TYR A 155 1.71 -12.16 19.87
CA TYR A 155 3.06 -12.05 19.36
C TYR A 155 3.73 -10.74 19.81
N ARG A 156 4.99 -10.84 20.25
CA ARG A 156 5.87 -9.70 20.51
C ARG A 156 6.78 -9.49 19.33
N ILE A 157 6.30 -8.74 18.34
CA ILE A 157 7.04 -8.45 17.11
C ILE A 157 8.07 -7.38 17.40
N THR A 158 9.33 -7.65 17.11
CA THR A 158 10.46 -6.72 17.31
C THR A 158 11.12 -6.31 15.99
N SER A 159 10.73 -6.93 14.88
CA SER A 159 11.31 -6.68 13.56
C SER A 159 10.31 -6.97 12.43
N GLY A 160 10.57 -6.38 11.26
CA GLY A 160 9.71 -6.59 10.10
C GLY A 160 9.73 -8.02 9.59
N MET A 161 10.87 -8.74 9.70
CA MET A 161 10.95 -10.15 9.28
C MET A 161 10.17 -11.09 10.22
N GLU A 162 10.03 -10.74 11.50
CA GLU A 162 9.11 -11.44 12.41
C GLU A 162 7.65 -11.16 12.05
N ALA A 163 7.31 -9.94 11.63
CA ALA A 163 5.97 -9.64 11.13
C ALA A 163 5.64 -10.45 9.85
N VAL A 164 6.58 -10.58 8.91
CA VAL A 164 6.43 -11.46 7.74
C VAL A 164 6.17 -12.89 8.16
N TRP A 165 6.91 -13.39 9.16
CA TRP A 165 6.71 -14.75 9.66
C TRP A 165 5.28 -14.93 10.19
N VAL A 166 4.80 -14.02 11.03
CA VAL A 166 3.43 -14.09 11.60
C VAL A 166 2.38 -14.08 10.49
N ILE A 167 2.48 -13.16 9.52
CA ILE A 167 1.51 -13.04 8.43
C ILE A 167 1.43 -14.35 7.63
N LEU A 168 2.55 -15.02 7.43
CA LEU A 168 2.60 -16.28 6.68
C LEU A 168 2.10 -17.49 7.46
N HIS A 169 2.28 -17.52 8.79
CA HIS A 169 2.02 -18.73 9.62
C HIS A 169 0.73 -18.66 10.44
N GLU A 170 0.05 -17.51 10.50
CA GLU A 170 -1.23 -17.43 11.16
C GLU A 170 -2.30 -18.07 10.26
N GLU A 171 -2.74 -19.28 10.62
CA GLU A 171 -3.64 -20.10 9.78
C GLU A 171 -4.92 -19.37 9.39
N SER A 172 -5.55 -18.67 10.34
CA SER A 172 -6.79 -17.93 10.11
C SER A 172 -6.64 -16.82 9.04
N TRP A 173 -5.42 -16.37 8.79
CA TRP A 173 -5.14 -15.32 7.80
C TRP A 173 -4.87 -15.89 6.39
N ASN A 174 -4.70 -17.19 6.30
CA ASN A 174 -4.40 -17.91 5.05
C ASN A 174 -5.59 -18.74 4.52
N GLU A 175 -6.76 -18.65 5.13
CA GLU A 175 -7.95 -19.42 4.72
C GLU A 175 -8.40 -19.14 3.28
N GLY A 176 -8.22 -17.91 2.78
CA GLY A 176 -8.58 -17.51 1.41
C GLY A 176 -7.49 -17.76 0.37
N GLY A 177 -6.36 -18.33 0.74
CA GLY A 177 -5.18 -18.56 -0.08
C GLY A 177 -3.90 -18.13 0.67
N ALA A 178 -2.73 -18.40 0.13
CA ALA A 178 -1.48 -18.06 0.76
C ALA A 178 -1.09 -16.58 0.54
N TRP A 179 -0.47 -15.99 1.56
CA TRP A 179 0.29 -14.77 1.40
C TRP A 179 1.61 -15.05 0.68
N GLU A 180 2.12 -14.09 -0.06
CA GLU A 180 3.41 -14.16 -0.74
C GLU A 180 4.19 -12.86 -0.55
N PHE A 181 5.42 -12.97 -0.08
CA PHE A 181 6.36 -11.85 -0.04
C PHE A 181 7.54 -12.12 -0.97
N ILE A 182 7.84 -11.18 -1.86
CA ILE A 182 9.03 -11.17 -2.71
C ILE A 182 10.01 -10.17 -2.11
N ILE A 183 11.12 -10.66 -1.55
CA ILE A 183 12.12 -9.87 -0.84
C ILE A 183 13.49 -10.22 -1.41
N ASN A 184 14.19 -9.26 -2.04
CA ASN A 184 15.49 -9.50 -2.67
C ASN A 184 15.48 -10.72 -3.62
N ASN A 185 14.47 -10.83 -4.47
CA ASN A 185 14.24 -11.94 -5.41
C ASN A 185 14.01 -13.32 -4.75
N LYS A 186 13.85 -13.37 -3.45
CA LYS A 186 13.45 -14.58 -2.73
C LYS A 186 11.98 -14.53 -2.41
N ILE A 187 11.28 -15.65 -2.66
CA ILE A 187 9.86 -15.79 -2.34
C ILE A 187 9.71 -16.42 -0.96
N TYR A 188 8.87 -15.82 -0.13
CA TYR A 188 8.43 -16.32 1.16
C TYR A 188 6.92 -16.57 1.08
N THR A 189 6.53 -17.81 1.27
CA THR A 189 5.15 -18.27 1.31
C THR A 189 5.08 -19.54 2.17
N VAL A 190 3.90 -19.98 2.57
CA VAL A 190 3.62 -21.27 3.23
C VAL A 190 3.00 -22.26 2.28
#